data_73b937da39336c46029e686715f35646
#
_entry.id   73b937da39336c46029e686715f35646
#
_cell.length_a   1.000
_cell.length_b   1.000
_cell.length_c   1.000
_cell.angle_alpha   90.00
_cell.angle_beta   90.00
_cell.angle_gamma   90.00
#
_symmetry.space_group_name_H-M   'P 1'
#
loop_
_entity.id
_entity.type
_entity.pdbx_description
1 polymer ?
#
loop_
_entity_poly.entity_id
_entity_poly.type
_entity_poly.pdbx_seq_one_letter_code
_entity_poly.pdbx_strand_id
1 'polypeptide(L)'
;YRSSAASDVYKRQGNNKIKDWKRIEVLKDYRFYIISANMLAMPWIATGTFVYQSFILESKNWGPYIIAQSFMVYSIMSVITLFVSGFLIDKFTSRKILVYMNLPLLLATIVIIYFNNPFTAFIFLGLIGISNGFANVLGSSTWAEIYGVKYIGSIKALTTALMVFSTAFGTGFFGVLIDRGFSIEEIAVISSVYISISLILLFTIRSKLNPVKL
;
A
#
# COMPACT_ATOMS: atom_id res chain seq x y z
N TYR A 1 29.54 0.78 -39.94
CA TYR A 1 29.05 1.99 -39.19
C TYR A 1 27.93 1.72 -38.19
N ARG A 2 27.42 0.50 -38.10
CA ARG A 2 26.38 0.10 -37.11
C ARG A 2 26.89 -0.42 -35.75
N SER A 3 28.19 -0.63 -35.61
CA SER A 3 28.76 -1.27 -34.42
C SER A 3 29.05 -0.33 -33.24
N SER A 4 29.30 0.95 -33.49
CA SER A 4 29.68 1.93 -32.45
C SER A 4 28.49 2.35 -31.57
N ALA A 5 27.35 2.68 -32.16
CA ALA A 5 26.18 3.13 -31.39
C ALA A 5 25.57 2.00 -30.52
N ALA A 6 25.57 0.76 -31.02
CA ALA A 6 25.13 -0.40 -30.25
C ALA A 6 26.09 -0.71 -29.08
N SER A 7 27.41 -0.56 -29.29
CA SER A 7 28.42 -0.75 -28.23
C SER A 7 28.36 0.37 -27.17
N ASP A 8 28.03 1.58 -27.56
CA ASP A 8 27.86 2.72 -26.62
C ASP A 8 26.58 2.61 -25.81
N VAL A 9 25.50 2.11 -26.40
CA VAL A 9 24.26 1.78 -25.67
C VAL A 9 24.52 0.61 -24.70
N TYR A 10 25.24 -0.42 -25.14
CA TYR A 10 25.64 -1.55 -24.26
C TYR A 10 26.59 -1.11 -23.14
N LYS A 11 27.55 -0.22 -23.40
CA LYS A 11 28.43 0.35 -22.38
C LYS A 11 27.72 1.24 -21.39
N ARG A 12 26.72 2.03 -21.85
CA ARG A 12 25.87 2.84 -20.96
C ARG A 12 24.95 1.97 -20.10
N GLN A 13 24.47 0.83 -20.59
CA GLN A 13 23.75 -0.16 -19.79
C GLN A 13 24.68 -0.93 -18.83
N GLY A 14 25.96 -1.11 -19.17
CA GLY A 14 26.95 -1.80 -18.33
C GLY A 14 27.30 -1.07 -17.03
N ASN A 15 27.20 0.27 -17.00
CA ASN A 15 27.58 1.07 -15.83
C ASN A 15 26.48 1.27 -14.77
N ASN A 16 25.29 0.69 -14.95
CA ASN A 16 24.15 0.83 -14.03
C ASN A 16 23.51 -0.51 -13.68
N LYS A 17 24.30 -1.59 -13.61
CA LYS A 17 23.75 -2.89 -13.16
C LYS A 17 23.35 -2.80 -11.69
N ILE A 18 22.05 -2.95 -11.44
CA ILE A 18 21.49 -3.10 -10.11
C ILE A 18 21.81 -4.53 -9.64
N LYS A 19 22.22 -4.68 -8.38
CA LYS A 19 22.41 -6.00 -7.76
C LYS A 19 21.07 -6.74 -7.73
N ASP A 20 21.05 -7.96 -8.28
CA ASP A 20 19.91 -8.88 -8.16
C ASP A 20 20.00 -9.65 -6.84
N TRP A 21 19.06 -9.41 -5.94
CA TRP A 21 19.03 -10.00 -4.61
C TRP A 21 18.29 -11.35 -4.61
N LYS A 22 18.87 -12.34 -3.96
CA LYS A 22 18.18 -13.60 -3.65
C LYS A 22 17.22 -13.41 -2.46
N ARG A 23 16.15 -14.22 -2.38
CA ARG A 23 15.15 -14.17 -1.30
C ARG A 23 15.78 -14.13 0.10
N ILE A 24 16.82 -14.93 0.36
CA ILE A 24 17.51 -14.98 1.66
C ILE A 24 18.22 -13.66 1.97
N GLU A 25 18.80 -13.00 0.97
CA GLU A 25 19.43 -11.69 1.15
C GLU A 25 18.41 -10.62 1.46
N VAL A 26 17.24 -10.66 0.78
CA VAL A 26 16.12 -9.74 1.04
C VAL A 26 15.60 -9.89 2.47
N LEU A 27 15.47 -11.10 2.99
CA LEU A 27 15.05 -11.36 4.37
C LEU A 27 16.07 -10.86 5.42
N LYS A 28 17.32 -10.62 5.05
CA LYS A 28 18.34 -10.01 5.93
C LYS A 28 18.36 -8.48 5.84
N ASP A 29 17.64 -7.90 4.90
CA ASP A 29 17.62 -6.45 4.70
C ASP A 29 16.49 -5.81 5.54
N TYR A 30 16.85 -4.96 6.50
CA TYR A 30 15.89 -4.24 7.34
C TYR A 30 14.90 -3.37 6.54
N ARG A 31 15.30 -2.89 5.35
CA ARG A 31 14.44 -2.10 4.45
C ARG A 31 13.22 -2.89 4.01
N PHE A 32 13.40 -4.21 3.79
CA PHE A 32 12.30 -5.10 3.44
C PHE A 32 11.18 -5.06 4.49
N TYR A 33 11.50 -5.12 5.76
CA TYR A 33 10.51 -5.13 6.84
C TYR A 33 9.79 -3.78 6.96
N ILE A 34 10.50 -2.66 6.84
CA ILE A 34 9.90 -1.33 6.92
C ILE A 34 8.98 -1.08 5.71
N ILE A 35 9.40 -1.44 4.50
CA ILE A 35 8.58 -1.34 3.30
C ILE A 35 7.36 -2.26 3.40
N SER A 36 7.56 -3.50 3.84
CA SER A 36 6.47 -4.47 4.02
C SER A 36 5.46 -3.96 5.06
N ALA A 37 5.90 -3.47 6.22
CA ALA A 37 5.00 -2.90 7.23
C ALA A 37 4.12 -1.78 6.65
N ASN A 38 4.69 -0.91 5.83
CA ASN A 38 3.91 0.14 5.16
C ASN A 38 2.94 -0.44 4.12
N MET A 39 3.40 -1.37 3.26
CA MET A 39 2.56 -1.98 2.22
C MET A 39 1.43 -2.85 2.79
N LEU A 40 1.63 -3.46 3.94
CA LEU A 40 0.65 -4.32 4.59
C LEU A 40 -0.48 -3.55 5.27
N ALA A 41 -0.34 -2.23 5.51
CA ALA A 41 -1.40 -1.40 6.09
C ALA A 41 -2.70 -1.46 5.27
N MET A 42 -2.61 -1.32 3.95
CA MET A 42 -3.78 -1.34 3.07
C MET A 42 -4.54 -2.68 3.12
N PRO A 43 -3.92 -3.86 2.94
CA PRO A 43 -4.64 -5.13 2.97
C PRO A 43 -5.41 -5.39 4.26
N TRP A 44 -4.82 -5.19 5.44
CA TRP A 44 -5.53 -5.52 6.69
C TRP A 44 -6.62 -4.51 7.04
N ILE A 45 -6.40 -3.20 6.80
CA ILE A 45 -7.39 -2.17 7.11
C ILE A 45 -8.57 -2.25 6.14
N ALA A 46 -8.31 -2.39 4.83
CA ALA A 46 -9.37 -2.50 3.84
C ALA A 46 -10.19 -3.79 4.04
N THR A 47 -9.54 -4.93 4.29
CA THR A 47 -10.25 -6.19 4.52
C THR A 47 -11.10 -6.12 5.81
N GLY A 48 -10.55 -5.59 6.90
CA GLY A 48 -11.32 -5.35 8.13
C GLY A 48 -12.54 -4.46 7.87
N THR A 49 -12.36 -3.35 7.15
CA THR A 49 -13.45 -2.45 6.77
C THR A 49 -14.53 -3.16 5.94
N PHE A 50 -14.14 -3.98 4.96
CA PHE A 50 -15.09 -4.63 4.06
C PHE A 50 -15.84 -5.77 4.73
N VAL A 51 -15.16 -6.55 5.57
CA VAL A 51 -15.80 -7.65 6.30
C VAL A 51 -16.79 -7.13 7.35
N TYR A 52 -16.42 -6.07 8.06
CA TYR A 52 -17.25 -5.50 9.13
C TYR A 52 -18.02 -4.24 8.70
N GLN A 53 -18.36 -4.13 7.41
CA GLN A 53 -19.12 -3.00 6.87
C GLN A 53 -20.48 -2.79 7.54
N SER A 54 -21.18 -3.86 7.93
CA SER A 54 -22.46 -3.77 8.64
C SER A 54 -22.32 -3.12 10.01
N PHE A 55 -21.25 -3.50 10.75
CA PHE A 55 -20.92 -2.86 12.02
C PHE A 55 -20.63 -1.36 11.86
N ILE A 56 -19.92 -0.98 10.79
CA ILE A 56 -19.64 0.43 10.50
C ILE A 56 -20.94 1.20 10.20
N LEU A 57 -21.86 0.61 9.41
CA LEU A 57 -23.17 1.19 9.11
C LEU A 57 -23.97 1.46 10.38
N GLU A 58 -24.06 0.47 11.25
CA GLU A 58 -24.81 0.56 12.51
C GLU A 58 -24.17 1.59 13.45
N SER A 59 -22.85 1.53 13.64
CA SER A 59 -22.11 2.47 14.51
C SER A 59 -22.25 3.92 14.06
N LYS A 60 -22.33 4.18 12.75
CA LYS A 60 -22.44 5.52 12.17
C LYS A 60 -23.88 5.95 11.90
N ASN A 61 -24.88 5.09 12.15
CA ASN A 61 -26.28 5.32 11.81
C ASN A 61 -26.48 5.70 10.32
N TRP A 62 -25.71 5.07 9.42
CA TRP A 62 -25.86 5.28 7.99
C TRP A 62 -26.97 4.38 7.43
N GLY A 63 -27.69 4.86 6.43
CA GLY A 63 -28.70 4.04 5.76
C GLY A 63 -28.11 2.82 5.05
N PRO A 64 -28.89 1.74 4.87
CA PRO A 64 -28.39 0.45 4.39
C PRO A 64 -27.75 0.49 2.99
N TYR A 65 -28.14 1.46 2.16
CA TYR A 65 -27.63 1.60 0.80
C TYR A 65 -26.37 2.45 0.69
N ILE A 66 -26.02 3.21 1.74
CA ILE A 66 -24.90 4.18 1.70
C ILE A 66 -23.57 3.48 1.41
N ILE A 67 -23.28 2.38 2.09
CA ILE A 67 -22.02 1.64 1.85
C ILE A 67 -22.00 1.04 0.47
N ALA A 68 -23.11 0.44 -0.01
CA ALA A 68 -23.18 -0.13 -1.35
C ALA A 68 -22.91 0.93 -2.43
N GLN A 69 -23.47 2.13 -2.31
CA GLN A 69 -23.19 3.26 -3.20
C GLN A 69 -21.75 3.76 -3.08
N SER A 70 -21.20 3.78 -1.87
CA SER A 70 -19.82 4.21 -1.61
C SER A 70 -18.78 3.26 -2.21
N PHE A 71 -19.09 1.96 -2.36
CA PHE A 71 -18.25 1.01 -3.10
C PHE A 71 -18.08 1.36 -4.57
N MET A 72 -19.06 2.03 -5.20
CA MET A 72 -18.88 2.55 -6.56
C MET A 72 -17.77 3.60 -6.59
N VAL A 73 -17.76 4.52 -5.61
CA VAL A 73 -16.72 5.55 -5.49
C VAL A 73 -15.36 4.91 -5.21
N TYR A 74 -15.30 3.92 -4.31
CA TYR A 74 -14.08 3.14 -4.07
C TYR A 74 -13.52 2.54 -5.37
N SER A 75 -14.36 1.88 -6.15
CA SER A 75 -13.95 1.22 -7.40
C SER A 75 -13.46 2.22 -8.43
N ILE A 76 -14.19 3.31 -8.63
CA ILE A 76 -13.82 4.38 -9.58
C ILE A 76 -12.49 5.00 -9.17
N MET A 77 -12.33 5.38 -7.90
CA MET A 77 -11.10 6.00 -7.40
C MET A 77 -9.91 5.04 -7.46
N SER A 78 -10.12 3.74 -7.19
CA SER A 78 -9.10 2.71 -7.30
C SER A 78 -8.59 2.58 -8.74
N VAL A 79 -9.49 2.52 -9.73
CA VAL A 79 -9.15 2.40 -11.15
C VAL A 79 -8.43 3.67 -11.64
N ILE A 80 -8.97 4.85 -11.34
CA ILE A 80 -8.33 6.12 -11.72
C ILE A 80 -6.91 6.19 -11.15
N THR A 81 -6.75 5.87 -9.86
CA THR A 81 -5.45 5.93 -9.20
C THR A 81 -4.48 4.88 -9.75
N LEU A 82 -4.95 3.71 -10.16
CA LEU A 82 -4.12 2.68 -10.79
C LEU A 82 -3.49 3.22 -12.08
N PHE A 83 -4.25 3.90 -12.95
CA PHE A 83 -3.72 4.54 -14.15
C PHE A 83 -2.78 5.71 -13.82
N VAL A 84 -3.20 6.60 -12.92
CA VAL A 84 -2.39 7.76 -12.51
C VAL A 84 -1.07 7.33 -11.89
N SER A 85 -1.08 6.29 -11.06
CA SER A 85 0.15 5.78 -10.42
C SER A 85 1.14 5.20 -11.43
N GLY A 86 0.68 4.60 -12.53
CA GLY A 86 1.54 4.19 -13.64
C GLY A 86 2.33 5.38 -14.21
N PHE A 87 1.65 6.45 -14.59
CA PHE A 87 2.31 7.68 -15.09
C PHE A 87 3.25 8.30 -14.05
N LEU A 88 2.88 8.30 -12.78
CA LEU A 88 3.72 8.83 -11.72
C LEU A 88 5.00 8.01 -11.52
N ILE A 89 4.93 6.69 -11.62
CA ILE A 89 6.10 5.81 -11.50
C ILE A 89 7.06 6.02 -12.67
N ASP A 90 6.54 6.17 -13.88
CA ASP A 90 7.37 6.43 -15.06
C ASP A 90 8.13 7.76 -14.91
N LYS A 91 7.50 8.77 -14.29
CA LYS A 91 8.11 10.09 -14.10
C LYS A 91 9.03 10.18 -12.85
N PHE A 92 8.63 9.56 -11.72
CA PHE A 92 9.25 9.83 -10.42
C PHE A 92 9.92 8.62 -9.76
N THR A 93 9.77 7.42 -10.30
CA THR A 93 10.18 6.14 -9.71
C THR A 93 9.26 5.64 -8.58
N SER A 94 9.09 4.30 -8.46
CA SER A 94 8.15 3.71 -7.49
C SER A 94 8.54 4.00 -6.03
N ARG A 95 9.85 3.95 -5.71
CA ARG A 95 10.36 4.19 -4.35
C ARG A 95 10.11 5.62 -3.83
N LYS A 96 10.03 6.64 -4.70
CA LYS A 96 9.70 8.00 -4.29
C LYS A 96 8.21 8.13 -3.98
N ILE A 97 7.35 7.48 -4.77
CA ILE A 97 5.91 7.51 -4.59
C ILE A 97 5.48 6.66 -3.41
N LEU A 98 6.20 5.58 -3.14
CA LEU A 98 5.92 4.65 -2.03
C LEU A 98 5.72 5.37 -0.70
N VAL A 99 6.48 6.43 -0.43
CA VAL A 99 6.41 7.20 0.82
C VAL A 99 5.04 7.86 1.02
N TYR A 100 4.31 8.11 -0.06
CA TYR A 100 3.03 8.82 -0.05
C TYR A 100 1.82 7.89 -0.22
N MET A 101 2.01 6.59 -0.50
CA MET A 101 0.93 5.68 -0.90
C MET A 101 -0.16 5.51 0.17
N ASN A 102 0.19 5.58 1.45
CA ASN A 102 -0.73 5.41 2.56
C ASN A 102 -1.25 6.73 3.17
N LEU A 103 -0.90 7.89 2.60
CA LEU A 103 -1.50 9.16 3.03
C LEU A 103 -3.02 9.19 2.83
N PRO A 104 -3.57 8.73 1.67
CA PRO A 104 -5.02 8.65 1.54
C PRO A 104 -5.66 7.71 2.55
N LEU A 105 -5.02 6.58 2.89
CA LEU A 105 -5.49 5.65 3.90
C LEU A 105 -5.51 6.28 5.30
N LEU A 106 -4.48 7.05 5.64
CA LEU A 106 -4.44 7.83 6.90
C LEU A 106 -5.56 8.87 6.95
N LEU A 107 -5.78 9.58 5.84
CA LEU A 107 -6.90 10.54 5.76
C LEU A 107 -8.26 9.82 5.88
N ALA A 108 -8.42 8.63 5.32
CA ALA A 108 -9.63 7.83 5.46
C ALA A 108 -9.91 7.52 6.95
N THR A 109 -8.90 7.08 7.71
CA THR A 109 -9.08 6.82 9.15
C THR A 109 -9.42 8.09 9.93
N ILE A 110 -8.84 9.23 9.59
CA ILE A 110 -9.17 10.52 10.21
C ILE A 110 -10.62 10.92 9.90
N VAL A 111 -11.06 10.75 8.65
CA VAL A 111 -12.41 11.08 8.23
C VAL A 111 -13.45 10.26 8.99
N ILE A 112 -13.25 8.94 9.17
CA ILE A 112 -14.20 8.09 9.90
C ILE A 112 -14.21 8.39 11.40
N ILE A 113 -13.11 8.88 11.99
CA ILE A 113 -13.04 9.27 13.40
C ILE A 113 -13.92 10.51 13.69
N TYR A 114 -13.80 11.53 12.86
CA TYR A 114 -14.37 12.84 13.20
C TYR A 114 -15.73 13.13 12.58
N PHE A 115 -16.16 12.38 11.56
CA PHE A 115 -17.39 12.69 10.82
C PHE A 115 -18.37 11.53 10.83
N ASN A 116 -19.65 11.84 11.07
CA ASN A 116 -20.75 10.86 11.13
C ASN A 116 -21.77 11.02 10.01
N ASN A 117 -21.70 12.09 9.22
CA ASN A 117 -22.63 12.32 8.13
C ASN A 117 -22.56 11.17 7.09
N PRO A 118 -23.67 10.68 6.53
CA PRO A 118 -23.68 9.64 5.49
C PRO A 118 -22.77 9.93 4.28
N PHE A 119 -22.59 11.19 3.92
CA PHE A 119 -21.64 11.58 2.84
C PHE A 119 -20.19 11.21 3.16
N THR A 120 -19.86 11.06 4.43
CA THR A 120 -18.54 10.62 4.89
C THR A 120 -18.17 9.25 4.36
N ALA A 121 -19.14 8.34 4.17
CA ALA A 121 -18.89 7.01 3.62
C ALA A 121 -18.25 7.06 2.22
N PHE A 122 -18.71 7.99 1.38
CA PHE A 122 -18.17 8.19 0.03
C PHE A 122 -16.73 8.68 0.05
N ILE A 123 -16.42 9.62 0.94
CA ILE A 123 -15.06 10.13 1.13
C ILE A 123 -14.16 9.04 1.69
N PHE A 124 -14.61 8.34 2.72
CA PHE A 124 -13.89 7.25 3.38
C PHE A 124 -13.51 6.14 2.42
N LEU A 125 -14.50 5.56 1.72
CA LEU A 125 -14.24 4.50 0.75
C LEU A 125 -13.49 5.00 -0.49
N GLY A 126 -13.73 6.24 -0.93
CA GLY A 126 -12.96 6.87 -2.01
C GLY A 126 -11.47 6.98 -1.69
N LEU A 127 -11.11 7.40 -0.49
CA LEU A 127 -9.72 7.48 -0.02
C LEU A 127 -9.07 6.10 0.12
N ILE A 128 -9.81 5.08 0.59
CA ILE A 128 -9.36 3.68 0.59
C ILE A 128 -9.12 3.23 -0.85
N GLY A 129 -10.00 3.58 -1.79
CA GLY A 129 -9.84 3.30 -3.23
C GLY A 129 -8.57 3.89 -3.81
N ILE A 130 -8.25 5.15 -3.48
CA ILE A 130 -7.00 5.79 -3.89
C ILE A 130 -5.79 5.00 -3.36
N SER A 131 -5.78 4.66 -2.08
CA SER A 131 -4.69 3.90 -1.49
C SER A 131 -4.54 2.51 -2.12
N ASN A 132 -5.67 1.85 -2.44
CA ASN A 132 -5.68 0.56 -3.12
C ASN A 132 -5.08 0.65 -4.53
N GLY A 133 -5.41 1.69 -5.30
CA GLY A 133 -4.82 1.93 -6.62
C GLY A 133 -3.30 2.06 -6.56
N PHE A 134 -2.76 2.83 -5.61
CA PHE A 134 -1.32 2.91 -5.38
C PHE A 134 -0.72 1.56 -4.95
N ALA A 135 -1.35 0.85 -4.01
CA ALA A 135 -0.85 -0.42 -3.50
C ALA A 135 -0.69 -1.47 -4.59
N ASN A 136 -1.62 -1.55 -5.54
CA ASN A 136 -1.58 -2.51 -6.64
C ASN A 136 -0.37 -2.30 -7.58
N VAL A 137 -0.03 -1.06 -7.90
CA VAL A 137 1.09 -0.75 -8.81
C VAL A 137 2.41 -0.79 -8.05
N LEU A 138 2.48 -0.15 -6.89
CA LEU A 138 3.71 -0.07 -6.09
C LEU A 138 4.11 -1.43 -5.50
N GLY A 139 3.16 -2.29 -5.16
CA GLY A 139 3.40 -3.64 -4.67
C GLY A 139 4.17 -4.55 -5.64
N SER A 140 4.24 -4.17 -6.91
CA SER A 140 5.06 -4.89 -7.90
C SER A 140 6.34 -4.14 -8.24
N SER A 141 6.22 -2.86 -8.59
CA SER A 141 7.30 -2.05 -9.15
C SER A 141 8.39 -1.73 -8.13
N THR A 142 8.02 -1.50 -6.87
CA THR A 142 9.00 -1.15 -5.82
C THR A 142 10.00 -2.27 -5.56
N TRP A 143 9.54 -3.51 -5.49
CA TRP A 143 10.42 -4.65 -5.24
C TRP A 143 11.39 -4.90 -6.39
N ALA A 144 10.92 -4.77 -7.63
CA ALA A 144 11.75 -4.88 -8.83
C ALA A 144 12.81 -3.75 -8.89
N GLU A 145 12.42 -2.53 -8.51
CA GLU A 145 13.32 -1.37 -8.52
C GLU A 145 14.41 -1.46 -7.44
N ILE A 146 14.12 -1.97 -6.24
CA ILE A 146 15.07 -2.03 -5.12
C ILE A 146 15.94 -3.28 -5.18
N TYR A 147 15.37 -4.45 -5.49
CA TYR A 147 16.04 -5.74 -5.36
C TYR A 147 16.39 -6.41 -6.69
N GLY A 148 16.10 -5.75 -7.82
CA GLY A 148 16.37 -6.28 -9.14
C GLY A 148 15.31 -7.24 -9.66
N VAL A 149 15.44 -7.64 -10.93
CA VAL A 149 14.39 -8.40 -11.63
C VAL A 149 14.66 -9.90 -11.73
N LYS A 150 15.91 -10.33 -11.60
CA LYS A 150 16.32 -11.72 -11.84
C LYS A 150 15.61 -12.73 -10.93
N TYR A 151 15.43 -12.40 -9.67
CA TYR A 151 14.77 -13.26 -8.66
C TYR A 151 13.44 -12.72 -8.19
N ILE A 152 12.84 -11.78 -8.92
CA ILE A 152 11.61 -11.08 -8.51
C ILE A 152 10.44 -12.03 -8.23
N GLY A 153 10.34 -13.14 -8.95
CA GLY A 153 9.28 -14.13 -8.71
C GLY A 153 9.30 -14.70 -7.29
N SER A 154 10.48 -15.02 -6.75
CA SER A 154 10.63 -15.55 -5.39
C SER A 154 10.38 -14.48 -4.31
N ILE A 155 10.70 -13.21 -4.60
CA ILE A 155 10.44 -12.07 -3.73
C ILE A 155 8.94 -11.76 -3.71
N LYS A 156 8.29 -11.76 -4.89
CA LYS A 156 6.84 -11.58 -4.99
C LYS A 156 6.05 -12.67 -4.28
N ALA A 157 6.48 -13.93 -4.39
CA ALA A 157 5.84 -15.02 -3.65
C ALA A 157 5.84 -14.75 -2.13
N LEU A 158 6.97 -14.28 -1.58
CA LEU A 158 7.09 -13.91 -0.17
C LEU A 158 6.17 -12.73 0.19
N THR A 159 6.19 -11.64 -0.59
CA THR A 159 5.37 -10.46 -0.31
C THR A 159 3.89 -10.72 -0.49
N THR A 160 3.50 -11.57 -1.44
CA THR A 160 2.11 -12.02 -1.61
C THR A 160 1.66 -12.86 -0.41
N ALA A 161 2.49 -13.76 0.09
CA ALA A 161 2.18 -14.53 1.30
C ALA A 161 1.96 -13.62 2.52
N LEU A 162 2.83 -12.60 2.70
CA LEU A 162 2.65 -11.58 3.75
C LEU A 162 1.35 -10.79 3.56
N MET A 163 0.99 -10.44 2.32
CA MET A 163 -0.25 -9.73 2.02
C MET A 163 -1.49 -10.58 2.37
N VAL A 164 -1.49 -11.87 2.01
CA VAL A 164 -2.58 -12.79 2.37
C VAL A 164 -2.68 -12.93 3.89
N PHE A 165 -1.54 -13.07 4.58
CA PHE A 165 -1.53 -13.09 6.04
C PHE A 165 -2.09 -11.79 6.62
N SER A 166 -1.74 -10.63 6.04
CA SER A 166 -2.24 -9.32 6.46
C SER A 166 -3.76 -9.19 6.31
N THR A 167 -4.35 -9.74 5.24
CA THR A 167 -5.82 -9.74 5.08
C THR A 167 -6.50 -10.60 6.16
N ALA A 168 -5.97 -11.78 6.43
CA ALA A 168 -6.48 -12.64 7.50
C ALA A 168 -6.32 -12.00 8.89
N PHE A 169 -5.16 -11.36 9.14
CA PHE A 169 -4.92 -10.59 10.36
C PHE A 169 -5.96 -9.45 10.49
N GLY A 170 -6.23 -8.70 9.44
CA GLY A 170 -7.21 -7.61 9.45
C GLY A 170 -8.59 -8.07 9.87
N THR A 171 -9.07 -9.18 9.27
CA THR A 171 -10.37 -9.75 9.63
C THR A 171 -10.40 -10.19 11.10
N GLY A 172 -9.40 -10.94 11.56
CA GLY A 172 -9.35 -11.42 12.93
C GLY A 172 -9.17 -10.29 13.95
N PHE A 173 -8.32 -9.31 13.63
CA PHE A 173 -8.03 -8.18 14.52
C PHE A 173 -9.25 -7.27 14.73
N PHE A 174 -9.95 -6.89 13.64
CA PHE A 174 -11.19 -6.14 13.73
C PHE A 174 -12.23 -6.92 14.55
N GLY A 175 -12.43 -8.22 14.27
CA GLY A 175 -13.38 -9.05 15.00
C GLY A 175 -13.11 -9.05 16.50
N VAL A 176 -11.87 -9.31 16.92
CA VAL A 176 -11.49 -9.31 18.34
C VAL A 176 -11.72 -7.96 19.00
N LEU A 177 -11.46 -6.85 18.32
CA LEU A 177 -11.71 -5.53 18.87
C LEU A 177 -13.21 -5.24 19.01
N ILE A 178 -14.01 -5.58 17.99
CA ILE A 178 -15.46 -5.42 18.01
C ILE A 178 -16.09 -6.27 19.13
N ASP A 179 -15.67 -7.52 19.27
CA ASP A 179 -16.14 -8.44 20.33
C ASP A 179 -15.78 -7.94 21.74
N ARG A 180 -14.72 -7.15 21.86
CA ARG A 180 -14.34 -6.48 23.11
C ARG A 180 -15.04 -5.14 23.34
N GLY A 181 -15.95 -4.74 22.46
CA GLY A 181 -16.74 -3.53 22.58
C GLY A 181 -16.07 -2.25 22.08
N PHE A 182 -14.98 -2.35 21.31
CA PHE A 182 -14.36 -1.18 20.70
C PHE A 182 -15.26 -0.58 19.63
N SER A 183 -15.39 0.74 19.64
CA SER A 183 -16.10 1.49 18.60
C SER A 183 -15.30 1.55 17.29
N ILE A 184 -15.97 1.88 16.20
CA ILE A 184 -15.29 2.04 14.90
C ILE A 184 -14.26 3.17 14.94
N GLU A 185 -14.52 4.23 15.72
CA GLU A 185 -13.59 5.34 15.92
C GLU A 185 -12.31 4.88 16.62
N GLU A 186 -12.41 4.06 17.66
CA GLU A 186 -11.25 3.52 18.38
C GLU A 186 -10.42 2.59 17.49
N ILE A 187 -11.08 1.74 16.69
CA ILE A 187 -10.42 0.88 15.71
C ILE A 187 -9.70 1.74 14.64
N ALA A 188 -10.33 2.83 14.20
CA ALA A 188 -9.73 3.76 13.25
C ALA A 188 -8.54 4.53 13.87
N VAL A 189 -8.59 4.87 15.17
CA VAL A 189 -7.44 5.46 15.89
C VAL A 189 -6.27 4.48 15.92
N ILE A 190 -6.48 3.22 16.28
CA ILE A 190 -5.43 2.19 16.28
C ILE A 190 -4.84 2.05 14.87
N SER A 191 -5.68 2.02 13.84
CA SER A 191 -5.26 1.95 12.44
C SER A 191 -4.44 3.18 12.04
N SER A 192 -4.86 4.39 12.44
CA SER A 192 -4.16 5.64 12.13
C SER A 192 -2.79 5.71 12.80
N VAL A 193 -2.67 5.21 14.03
CA VAL A 193 -1.38 5.11 14.75
C VAL A 193 -0.43 4.18 14.01
N TYR A 194 -0.90 2.99 13.60
CA TYR A 194 -0.09 2.05 12.82
C TYR A 194 0.39 2.68 11.50
N ILE A 195 -0.51 3.30 10.73
CA ILE A 195 -0.18 3.95 9.45
C ILE A 195 0.85 5.06 9.69
N SER A 196 0.65 5.89 10.71
CA SER A 196 1.55 7.00 11.03
C SER A 196 2.95 6.51 11.39
N ILE A 197 3.06 5.49 12.23
CA ILE A 197 4.35 4.87 12.57
C ILE A 197 5.02 4.30 11.32
N SER A 198 4.29 3.56 10.49
CA SER A 198 4.83 2.97 9.27
C SER A 198 5.32 4.03 8.26
N LEU A 199 4.58 5.13 8.11
CA LEU A 199 4.97 6.27 7.26
C LEU A 199 6.22 6.98 7.81
N ILE A 200 6.29 7.24 9.11
CA ILE A 200 7.46 7.86 9.75
C ILE A 200 8.70 6.98 9.53
N LEU A 201 8.61 5.68 9.80
CA LEU A 201 9.71 4.74 9.58
C LEU A 201 10.16 4.74 8.11
N LEU A 202 9.21 4.69 7.18
CA LEU A 202 9.52 4.71 5.75
C LEU A 202 10.16 6.03 5.32
N PHE A 203 9.69 7.16 5.87
CA PHE A 203 10.24 8.47 5.58
C PHE A 203 11.68 8.61 6.07
N THR A 204 12.01 8.04 7.24
CA THR A 204 13.41 8.07 7.79
C THR A 204 14.38 7.30 6.91
N ILE A 205 13.93 6.22 6.25
CA ILE A 205 14.79 5.40 5.37
C ILE A 205 14.73 5.80 3.90
N ARG A 206 13.95 6.82 3.52
CA ARG A 206 13.72 7.18 2.10
C ARG A 206 15.00 7.37 1.27
N SER A 207 16.04 7.95 1.87
CA SER A 207 17.36 8.13 1.23
C SER A 207 18.10 6.82 1.00
N LYS A 208 17.80 5.79 1.79
CA LYS A 208 18.41 4.45 1.74
C LYS A 208 17.66 3.48 0.82
N LEU A 209 16.52 3.87 0.25
CA LEU A 209 15.74 3.05 -0.68
C LEU A 209 16.40 2.91 -2.07
N ASN A 210 17.56 3.53 -2.29
CA ASN A 210 18.30 3.40 -3.52
C ASN A 210 18.72 1.93 -3.74
N PRO A 211 18.57 1.40 -4.98
CA PRO A 211 19.09 0.08 -5.31
C PRO A 211 20.62 0.06 -5.13
N VAL A 212 21.13 -1.10 -4.72
CA VAL A 212 22.58 -1.32 -4.64
C VAL A 212 23.08 -1.50 -6.08
N LYS A 213 24.01 -0.65 -6.49
CA LYS A 213 24.70 -0.77 -7.78
C LYS A 213 25.87 -1.74 -7.64
N LEU A 214 26.10 -2.53 -8.70
CA LEU A 214 27.27 -3.41 -8.84
C LEU A 214 28.48 -2.63 -9.33
#